data_e960ef40bdfc8a740614039ff547aa4c
#
_entry.id   e960ef40bdfc8a740614039ff547aa4c
#
_cell.length_a   1.000
_cell.length_b   1.000
_cell.length_c   1.000
_cell.angle_alpha   90.00
_cell.angle_beta   90.00
_cell.angle_gamma   90.00
#
_symmetry.space_group_name_H-M   'P 1'
#
loop_
_entity.id
_entity.type
_entity.pdbx_description
1 polymer ?
#
loop_
_entity_poly.entity_id
_entity_poly.type
_entity_poly.pdbx_seq_one_letter_code
_entity_poly.pdbx_strand_id
1 'polypeptide(L)'
;SGREVTSMFPGVVSHDFHQKEALYNRYLQQVERQQRRGWQVQKGWASDPRAGETGIFRVAVRTREGEPITGATVAGQFLRPSSNKQDVAFTLAETDPGVYESKLLLRWAGHWDLVLEIRKGEDLHEIRAVTQVLDR
;
A
#
# COMPACT_ATOMS: atom_id res chain seq x y z
N SER A 1 30.39 -12.72 -11.70
CA SER A 1 30.03 -12.56 -11.34
C SER A 1 29.96 -12.79 -10.67
N GLY A 2 30.04 -12.98 -10.72
CA GLY A 2 29.74 -13.04 -10.08
C GLY A 2 29.91 -12.68 -9.35
N ARG A 3 30.12 -12.13 -9.25
CA ARG A 3 30.22 -11.55 -8.70
C ARG A 3 29.93 -10.88 -8.27
N GLU A 4 29.90 -10.27 -8.25
CA GLU A 4 29.57 -9.46 -7.78
C GLU A 4 29.01 -8.66 -8.09
N VAL A 5 28.69 -8.27 -8.41
CA VAL A 5 28.16 -7.49 -8.72
C VAL A 5 27.48 -6.83 -8.24
N THR A 6 27.55 -5.85 -8.26
CA THR A 6 26.82 -5.23 -7.81
C THR A 6 25.85 -4.74 -8.38
N SER A 7 25.50 -4.09 -8.98
CA SER A 7 24.44 -3.97 -9.63
C SER A 7 23.43 -3.05 -9.20
N MET A 8 22.18 -3.17 -9.69
CA MET A 8 21.08 -2.34 -9.28
C MET A 8 20.80 -2.51 -7.80
N PHE A 9 21.37 -3.51 -7.20
CA PHE A 9 21.31 -3.67 -5.76
C PHE A 9 22.64 -3.24 -5.21
N PRO A 10 22.70 -2.03 -4.70
CA PRO A 10 23.96 -1.50 -4.20
C PRO A 10 24.59 -2.42 -3.18
N GLY A 11 25.85 -2.65 -3.31
CA GLY A 11 26.58 -3.47 -2.37
C GLY A 11 26.43 -4.95 -2.60
N VAL A 12 25.76 -5.35 -3.66
CA VAL A 12 25.59 -6.77 -3.92
C VAL A 12 26.71 -7.27 -4.79
N VAL A 13 27.58 -8.01 -4.21
CA VAL A 13 28.67 -8.64 -4.93
C VAL A 13 28.91 -9.98 -4.27
N SER A 14 27.87 -10.79 -4.21
CA SER A 14 27.95 -12.02 -3.48
C SER A 14 27.17 -13.10 -4.20
N HIS A 15 27.26 -14.30 -3.68
CA HIS A 15 26.50 -15.40 -4.25
C HIS A 15 25.00 -15.22 -4.05
N ASP A 16 24.57 -14.25 -3.23
CA ASP A 16 23.16 -13.95 -3.05
C ASP A 16 22.56 -13.17 -4.21
N PHE A 17 23.40 -12.73 -5.13
CA PHE A 17 22.95 -11.88 -6.21
C PHE A 17 21.79 -12.49 -6.99
N HIS A 18 21.86 -13.77 -7.29
CA HIS A 18 20.83 -14.44 -8.07
C HIS A 18 19.49 -14.47 -7.33
N GLN A 19 19.50 -14.62 -6.02
CA GLN A 19 18.28 -14.58 -5.25
C GLN A 19 17.63 -13.20 -5.30
N LYS A 20 18.43 -12.18 -5.17
CA LYS A 20 17.92 -10.81 -5.21
C LYS A 20 17.35 -10.48 -6.57
N GLU A 21 18.00 -10.95 -7.62
CA GLU A 21 17.51 -10.76 -8.96
C GLU A 21 16.17 -11.45 -9.17
N ALA A 22 16.02 -12.66 -8.68
CA ALA A 22 14.78 -13.40 -8.80
C ALA A 22 13.64 -12.69 -8.06
N LEU A 23 13.92 -12.17 -6.87
CA LEU A 23 12.92 -11.43 -6.12
C LEU A 23 12.51 -10.14 -6.83
N TYR A 24 13.48 -9.45 -7.41
CA TYR A 24 13.23 -8.24 -8.16
C TYR A 24 12.34 -8.54 -9.36
N ASN A 25 12.62 -9.63 -10.07
CA ASN A 25 11.83 -10.03 -11.24
C ASN A 25 10.40 -10.37 -10.84
N ARG A 26 10.21 -11.01 -9.69
CA ARG A 26 8.86 -11.29 -9.18
C ARG A 26 8.10 -10.01 -8.90
N TYR A 27 8.80 -9.03 -8.33
CA TYR A 27 8.20 -7.74 -8.07
C TYR A 27 7.76 -7.07 -9.37
N LEU A 28 8.62 -7.08 -10.38
CA LEU A 28 8.27 -6.49 -11.66
C LEU A 28 7.09 -7.18 -12.32
N GLN A 29 7.04 -8.50 -12.22
CA GLN A 29 5.91 -9.26 -12.74
C GLN A 29 4.62 -8.90 -12.04
N GLN A 30 4.68 -8.70 -10.72
CA GLN A 30 3.51 -8.29 -9.95
C GLN A 30 3.02 -6.92 -10.41
N VAL A 31 3.94 -5.98 -10.60
CA VAL A 31 3.60 -4.63 -11.06
C VAL A 31 2.93 -4.71 -12.45
N GLU A 32 3.50 -5.52 -13.34
CA GLU A 32 2.94 -5.67 -14.67
C GLU A 32 1.53 -6.25 -14.64
N ARG A 33 1.32 -7.29 -13.82
CA ARG A 33 -0.01 -7.89 -13.70
C ARG A 33 -1.01 -6.88 -13.18
N GLN A 34 -0.61 -6.09 -12.20
CA GLN A 34 -1.46 -5.06 -11.63
C GLN A 34 -1.86 -4.03 -12.68
N GLN A 35 -0.91 -3.58 -13.47
CA GLN A 35 -1.17 -2.60 -14.52
C GLN A 35 -2.09 -3.16 -15.60
N ARG A 36 -1.91 -4.42 -15.96
CA ARG A 36 -2.76 -5.04 -16.98
C ARG A 36 -4.19 -5.22 -16.50
N ARG A 37 -4.38 -5.52 -15.21
CA ARG A 37 -5.73 -5.63 -14.67
C ARG A 37 -6.45 -4.30 -14.71
N GLY A 38 -5.72 -3.21 -14.47
CA GLY A 38 -6.29 -1.89 -14.61
C GLY A 38 -7.35 -1.53 -13.59
N TRP A 39 -7.27 -2.10 -12.38
CA TRP A 39 -8.22 -1.73 -11.33
C TRP A 39 -8.14 -0.24 -11.05
N GLN A 40 -9.30 0.35 -10.85
CA GLN A 40 -9.40 1.76 -10.49
C GLN A 40 -9.60 1.86 -8.99
N VAL A 41 -8.68 2.56 -8.33
CA VAL A 41 -8.71 2.69 -6.87
C VAL A 41 -8.75 4.15 -6.50
N GLN A 42 -9.74 4.52 -5.69
CA GLN A 42 -9.84 5.86 -5.13
C GLN A 42 -9.69 5.73 -3.62
N LYS A 43 -8.83 6.54 -3.04
CA LYS A 43 -8.58 6.48 -1.62
C LYS A 43 -8.55 7.88 -1.03
N GLY A 44 -8.93 7.98 0.22
CA GLY A 44 -8.89 9.26 0.90
C GLY A 44 -9.55 9.19 2.26
N TRP A 45 -9.48 10.31 2.94
CA TRP A 45 -10.11 10.46 4.25
C TRP A 45 -11.49 11.07 4.06
N ALA A 46 -12.44 10.63 4.88
CA ALA A 46 -13.78 11.20 4.83
C ALA A 46 -13.74 12.69 5.20
N SER A 47 -12.80 13.07 6.06
CA SER A 47 -12.52 14.46 6.37
C SER A 47 -11.01 14.56 6.60
N ASP A 48 -10.46 15.78 6.60
CA ASP A 48 -9.02 15.95 6.77
C ASP A 48 -8.53 15.27 8.05
N PRO A 49 -7.49 14.44 7.95
CA PRO A 49 -6.98 13.75 9.14
C PRO A 49 -6.27 14.73 10.06
N ARG A 50 -6.55 14.61 11.36
CA ARG A 50 -5.92 15.45 12.37
C ARG A 50 -5.29 14.59 13.44
N ALA A 51 -4.16 15.02 13.93
CA ALA A 51 -3.40 14.29 14.93
C ALA A 51 -4.25 14.09 16.18
N GLY A 52 -4.30 12.85 16.68
CA GLY A 52 -5.02 12.57 17.90
C GLY A 52 -6.53 12.47 17.77
N GLU A 53 -7.06 12.62 16.56
CA GLU A 53 -8.51 12.49 16.32
C GLU A 53 -8.79 11.28 15.44
N THR A 54 -9.88 10.58 15.73
CA THR A 54 -10.28 9.44 14.93
C THR A 54 -10.79 9.93 13.58
N GLY A 55 -10.24 9.37 12.51
CA GLY A 55 -10.69 9.66 11.16
C GLY A 55 -11.15 8.40 10.46
N ILE A 56 -11.88 8.57 9.38
CA ILE A 56 -12.35 7.45 8.57
C ILE A 56 -11.57 7.47 7.26
N PHE A 57 -10.84 6.39 7.01
CA PHE A 57 -10.12 6.21 5.76
C PHE A 57 -10.94 5.31 4.86
N ARG A 58 -11.17 5.76 3.63
CA ARG A 58 -12.05 5.08 2.69
C ARG A 58 -11.30 4.73 1.41
N VAL A 59 -11.56 3.52 0.92
CA VAL A 59 -10.98 3.05 -0.33
C VAL A 59 -12.11 2.49 -1.19
N ALA A 60 -12.20 2.94 -2.43
CA ALA A 60 -13.16 2.42 -3.40
C ALA A 60 -12.39 1.73 -4.50
N VAL A 61 -12.77 0.50 -4.83
CA VAL A 61 -12.07 -0.32 -5.81
C VAL A 61 -13.03 -0.76 -6.89
N ARG A 62 -12.65 -0.52 -8.15
CA ARG A 62 -13.45 -0.89 -9.31
C ARG A 62 -12.57 -1.57 -10.34
N THR A 63 -13.21 -2.38 -11.18
CA THR A 63 -12.51 -2.98 -12.31
C THR A 63 -12.21 -1.91 -13.35
N ARG A 64 -11.46 -2.30 -14.39
CA ARG A 64 -11.19 -1.41 -15.51
C ARG A 64 -12.50 -0.92 -16.14
N GLU A 65 -13.52 -1.76 -16.15
CA GLU A 65 -14.83 -1.45 -16.71
C GLU A 65 -15.70 -0.61 -15.78
N GLY A 66 -15.23 -0.36 -14.57
CA GLY A 66 -15.96 0.47 -13.61
C GLY A 66 -16.87 -0.29 -12.67
N GLU A 67 -16.81 -1.60 -12.65
CA GLU A 67 -17.63 -2.39 -11.75
C GLU A 67 -17.00 -2.51 -10.37
N PRO A 68 -17.79 -2.43 -9.30
CA PRO A 68 -17.21 -2.52 -7.96
C PRO A 68 -16.60 -3.89 -7.69
N ILE A 69 -15.45 -3.89 -7.03
CA ILE A 69 -14.80 -5.13 -6.63
C ILE A 69 -15.22 -5.42 -5.20
N THR A 70 -16.06 -6.44 -5.04
CA THR A 70 -16.61 -6.80 -3.73
C THR A 70 -15.86 -7.99 -3.15
N GLY A 71 -15.90 -8.13 -1.83
CA GLY A 71 -15.32 -9.29 -1.16
C GLY A 71 -13.82 -9.33 -1.17
N ALA A 72 -13.15 -8.21 -1.41
CA ALA A 72 -11.71 -8.15 -1.36
C ALA A 72 -11.23 -7.99 0.08
N THR A 73 -9.98 -8.36 0.32
CA THR A 73 -9.32 -8.07 1.58
C THR A 73 -8.47 -6.83 1.39
N VAL A 74 -8.76 -5.78 2.15
CA VAL A 74 -8.05 -4.52 2.04
C VAL A 74 -7.35 -4.24 3.35
N ALA A 75 -6.03 -4.06 3.28
CA ALA A 75 -5.22 -3.81 4.47
C ALA A 75 -4.16 -2.78 4.14
N GLY A 76 -3.65 -2.13 5.17
CA GLY A 76 -2.62 -1.14 4.94
C GLY A 76 -1.81 -0.84 6.18
N GLN A 77 -0.82 0.01 5.98
CA GLN A 77 0.02 0.51 7.06
C GLN A 77 0.33 1.97 6.80
N PHE A 78 0.27 2.74 7.87
CA PHE A 78 0.80 4.09 7.86
C PHE A 78 2.16 4.06 8.56
N LEU A 79 3.17 4.58 7.88
CA LEU A 79 4.56 4.51 8.36
C LEU A 79 5.10 5.92 8.52
N ARG A 80 5.77 6.15 9.65
CA ARG A 80 6.46 7.43 9.87
C ARG A 80 7.90 7.27 9.42
N PRO A 81 8.36 8.08 8.47
CA PRO A 81 9.75 7.97 8.02
C PRO A 81 10.77 8.13 9.13
N SER A 82 10.42 8.85 10.19
CA SER A 82 11.36 9.15 11.27
C SER A 82 11.40 8.10 12.36
N SER A 83 10.42 7.16 12.40
CA SER A 83 10.38 6.19 13.49
C SER A 83 9.51 5.00 13.16
N ASN A 84 10.08 3.80 13.25
CA ASN A 84 9.34 2.56 13.08
C ASN A 84 8.34 2.31 14.20
N LYS A 85 8.58 2.93 15.35
CA LYS A 85 7.74 2.66 16.52
C LYS A 85 6.35 3.27 16.41
N GLN A 86 6.13 4.10 15.41
CA GLN A 86 4.87 4.79 15.23
C GLN A 86 4.03 4.22 14.10
N ASP A 87 4.47 3.10 13.54
CA ASP A 87 3.75 2.46 12.43
C ASP A 87 2.37 2.01 12.89
N VAL A 88 1.39 2.20 12.03
CA VAL A 88 0.00 1.83 12.32
C VAL A 88 -0.49 0.90 11.21
N ALA A 89 -0.76 -0.35 11.58
CA ALA A 89 -1.32 -1.33 10.65
C ALA A 89 -2.83 -1.36 10.83
N PHE A 90 -3.56 -1.58 9.73
CA PHE A 90 -5.01 -1.57 9.79
C PHE A 90 -5.61 -2.40 8.66
N THR A 91 -6.87 -2.78 8.85
CA THR A 91 -7.65 -3.42 7.80
C THR A 91 -8.92 -2.62 7.59
N LEU A 92 -9.47 -2.71 6.38
CA LEU A 92 -10.69 -2.02 6.05
C LEU A 92 -11.82 -3.02 5.84
N ALA A 93 -13.02 -2.66 6.27
CA ALA A 93 -14.20 -3.50 6.11
C ALA A 93 -15.06 -2.94 4.99
N GLU A 94 -15.62 -3.83 4.18
CA GLU A 94 -16.50 -3.42 3.10
C GLU A 94 -17.80 -2.87 3.67
N THR A 95 -18.14 -1.64 3.31
CA THR A 95 -19.35 -0.97 3.80
C THR A 95 -20.42 -0.87 2.72
N ASP A 96 -19.98 -0.71 1.47
CA ASP A 96 -20.84 -0.72 0.30
C ASP A 96 -20.14 -1.51 -0.77
N PRO A 97 -20.84 -1.95 -1.82
CA PRO A 97 -20.15 -2.72 -2.87
C PRO A 97 -18.93 -1.97 -3.42
N GLY A 98 -17.77 -2.57 -3.25
CA GLY A 98 -16.51 -1.98 -3.71
C GLY A 98 -15.97 -0.86 -2.85
N VAL A 99 -16.59 -0.55 -1.72
CA VAL A 99 -16.15 0.53 -0.84
C VAL A 99 -15.77 -0.05 0.52
N TYR A 100 -14.57 0.30 0.97
CA TYR A 100 -13.98 -0.24 2.19
C TYR A 100 -13.58 0.90 3.10
N GLU A 101 -13.84 0.77 4.40
CA GLU A 101 -13.56 1.83 5.36
C GLU A 101 -12.92 1.29 6.63
N SER A 102 -12.14 2.15 7.28
CA SER A 102 -11.56 1.86 8.58
C SER A 102 -11.49 3.14 9.39
N LYS A 103 -11.71 3.02 10.69
CA LYS A 103 -11.52 4.13 11.62
C LYS A 103 -10.10 4.07 12.13
N LEU A 104 -9.40 5.18 12.04
CA LEU A 104 -7.98 5.23 12.36
C LEU A 104 -7.69 6.45 13.23
N LEU A 105 -6.70 6.26 14.09
CA LEU A 105 -6.20 7.35 14.92
C LEU A 105 -4.69 7.46 14.70
N LEU A 106 -4.26 8.57 14.11
CA LEU A 106 -2.84 8.86 13.95
C LEU A 106 -2.49 9.93 14.98
N ARG A 107 -1.53 9.61 15.83
CA ARG A 107 -1.25 10.46 17.00
C ARG A 107 -0.42 11.68 16.69
N TRP A 108 0.33 11.64 15.60
CA TRP A 108 1.27 12.71 15.28
C TRP A 108 0.92 13.35 13.96
N ALA A 109 1.08 14.67 13.90
CA ALA A 109 0.87 15.41 12.68
C ALA A 109 2.06 15.27 11.76
N GLY A 110 1.88 15.63 10.50
CA GLY A 110 2.93 15.68 9.52
C GLY A 110 2.80 14.60 8.49
N HIS A 111 3.93 14.21 7.95
CA HIS A 111 4.04 13.32 6.82
C HIS A 111 3.97 11.86 7.24
N TRP A 112 3.09 11.10 6.59
CA TRP A 112 3.00 9.65 6.78
C TRP A 112 3.02 8.98 5.42
N ASP A 113 3.78 7.88 5.32
CA ASP A 113 3.74 7.03 4.14
C ASP A 113 2.62 6.02 4.31
N LEU A 114 1.95 5.72 3.21
CA LEU A 114 0.89 4.73 3.19
C LEU A 114 1.27 3.59 2.26
N VAL A 115 1.13 2.37 2.76
CA VAL A 115 1.23 1.18 1.93
C VAL A 115 -0.12 0.47 2.04
N LEU A 116 -0.78 0.28 0.91
CA LEU A 116 -2.12 -0.30 0.87
C LEU A 116 -2.11 -1.52 -0.01
N GLU A 117 -2.72 -2.61 0.46
CA GLU A 117 -2.82 -3.85 -0.30
C GLU A 117 -4.28 -4.25 -0.43
N ILE A 118 -4.68 -4.54 -1.65
CA ILE A 118 -6.02 -5.01 -1.97
C ILE A 118 -5.88 -6.38 -2.61
N ARG A 119 -6.47 -7.40 -1.97
CA ARG A 119 -6.40 -8.77 -2.47
C ARG A 119 -7.78 -9.27 -2.81
N LYS A 120 -7.90 -9.87 -3.97
CA LYS A 120 -9.13 -10.51 -4.42
C LYS A 120 -8.74 -11.82 -5.08
N GLY A 121 -9.03 -12.94 -4.39
CA GLY A 121 -8.56 -14.23 -4.87
C GLY A 121 -7.05 -14.26 -4.91
N GLU A 122 -6.48 -14.51 -6.07
CA GLU A 122 -5.03 -14.52 -6.24
C GLU A 122 -4.49 -13.17 -6.72
N ASP A 123 -5.37 -12.21 -6.94
CA ASP A 123 -4.97 -10.90 -7.45
C ASP A 123 -4.56 -9.99 -6.30
N LEU A 124 -3.46 -9.29 -6.49
CA LEU A 124 -2.95 -8.33 -5.51
C LEU A 124 -2.74 -7.00 -6.19
N HIS A 125 -3.29 -5.95 -5.59
CA HIS A 125 -3.07 -4.57 -6.02
C HIS A 125 -2.43 -3.83 -4.87
N GLU A 126 -1.21 -3.35 -5.08
CA GLU A 126 -0.45 -2.65 -4.06
C GLU A 126 -0.32 -1.19 -4.42
N ILE A 127 -0.56 -0.31 -3.44
CA ILE A 127 -0.48 1.13 -3.65
C ILE A 127 0.44 1.72 -2.59
N ARG A 128 1.29 2.64 -3.00
CA ARG A 128 2.12 3.42 -2.10
C ARG A 128 1.79 4.88 -2.30
N ALA A 129 1.60 5.58 -1.22
CA ALA A 129 1.19 6.97 -1.28
C ALA A 129 1.66 7.71 -0.04
N VAL A 130 1.32 8.98 0.03
CA VAL A 130 1.70 9.85 1.14
C VAL A 130 0.45 10.55 1.63
N THR A 131 0.33 10.70 2.94
CA THR A 131 -0.74 11.49 3.51
C THR A 131 -0.15 12.51 4.47
N GLN A 132 -0.83 13.64 4.59
CA GLN A 132 -0.44 14.70 5.48
C GLN A 132 -1.48 14.82 6.59
N VAL A 133 -1.04 14.65 7.83
CA VAL A 133 -1.93 14.75 8.99
C VAL A 133 -1.78 16.12 9.60
N LEU A 134 -2.90 16.79 9.80
CA LEU A 134 -2.92 18.16 10.30
C LEU A 134 -2.80 18.19 11.82
N ASP A 135 -2.26 19.29 12.34
CA ASP A 135 -2.29 19.53 13.77
C ASP A 135 -3.71 19.76 14.23
N ARG A 136 -3.95 19.44 15.50
CA ARG A 136 -5.26 19.63 16.11
C ARG A 136 -5.59 21.09 16.28
#